data_81a5555d99615d1ead973f2cad8f4de5
#
_entry.id   81a5555d99615d1ead973f2cad8f4de5
#
_cell.length_a   1.000
_cell.length_b   1.000
_cell.length_c   1.000
_cell.angle_alpha   90.00
_cell.angle_beta   90.00
_cell.angle_gamma   90.00
#
_symmetry.space_group_name_H-M   'P 1'
#
loop_
_entity.id
_entity.type
_entity.pdbx_description
1 polymer ?
#
loop_
_entity_poly.entity_id
_entity_poly.type
_entity_poly.pdbx_seq_one_letter_code
_entity_poly.pdbx_strand_id
1 'polypeptide(L)'
;MGTKSTNSGNIHIGSLIEAQLKRDERSVSWLARQIPCTRNHVYKILHKPSLDCALLLRISKVMQFNFFQYYTQMVSKDLGKRVGE
;
A
#
# COMPACT_ATOMS: atom_id res chain seq x y z
N MET A 1 -16.40 -15.84 -6.73
CA MET A 1 -15.94 -16.15 -6.41
C MET A 1 -15.01 -16.21 -5.69
N GLY A 2 -14.79 -16.86 -5.50
CA GLY A 2 -13.80 -17.00 -4.63
C GLY A 2 -12.78 -16.00 -4.60
N THR A 3 -12.86 -15.18 -5.48
CA THR A 3 -11.83 -14.22 -5.53
C THR A 3 -11.64 -13.54 -4.23
N LYS A 4 -12.70 -13.29 -3.56
CA LYS A 4 -12.53 -12.60 -2.39
C LYS A 4 -11.80 -13.41 -1.44
N SER A 5 -12.05 -14.60 -1.38
CA SER A 5 -11.36 -15.38 -0.40
C SER A 5 -9.90 -15.40 -0.74
N THR A 6 -9.57 -15.45 -1.98
CA THR A 6 -8.17 -15.49 -2.32
C THR A 6 -7.50 -14.21 -1.92
N ASN A 7 -8.25 -13.16 -1.86
CA ASN A 7 -7.63 -11.91 -1.50
C ASN A 7 -7.49 -11.71 -0.04
N SER A 8 -8.10 -12.55 0.74
CA SER A 8 -8.11 -12.31 2.17
C SER A 8 -6.72 -12.22 2.76
N GLY A 9 -5.77 -12.92 2.23
CA GLY A 9 -4.44 -12.86 2.76
C GLY A 9 -3.52 -11.93 2.02
N ASN A 10 -4.06 -11.28 1.01
CA ASN A 10 -3.21 -10.49 0.13
C ASN A 10 -3.49 -9.01 0.21
N ILE A 11 -2.43 -8.26 0.26
CA ILE A 11 -2.52 -6.81 0.22
C ILE A 11 -2.00 -6.37 -1.13
N HIS A 12 -2.79 -5.61 -1.86
CA HIS A 12 -2.31 -5.01 -3.09
C HIS A 12 -1.94 -3.57 -2.77
N ILE A 13 -0.68 -3.38 -2.40
CA ILE A 13 -0.26 -2.10 -1.86
C ILE A 13 -0.43 -0.95 -2.85
N GLY A 14 -0.19 -1.21 -4.13
CA GLY A 14 -0.37 -0.15 -5.13
C GLY A 14 -1.79 0.37 -5.17
N SER A 15 -2.77 -0.52 -5.05
CA SER A 15 -4.17 -0.10 -5.04
C SER A 15 -4.51 0.71 -3.80
N LEU A 16 -3.90 0.36 -2.67
CA LEU A 16 -4.15 1.09 -1.44
C LEU A 16 -3.55 2.49 -1.51
N ILE A 17 -2.38 2.60 -2.14
CA ILE A 17 -1.77 3.91 -2.33
C ILE A 17 -2.64 4.76 -3.24
N GLU A 18 -3.15 4.16 -4.32
CA GLU A 18 -4.01 4.89 -5.24
C GLU A 18 -5.28 5.37 -4.56
N ALA A 19 -5.88 4.50 -3.75
CA ALA A 19 -7.09 4.87 -3.02
C ALA A 19 -6.81 6.04 -2.08
N GLN A 20 -5.64 6.03 -1.44
CA GLN A 20 -5.31 7.10 -0.52
C GLN A 20 -5.06 8.41 -1.26
N LEU A 21 -4.44 8.35 -2.44
CA LEU A 21 -4.26 9.54 -3.24
C LEU A 21 -5.61 10.18 -3.57
N LYS A 22 -6.57 9.37 -3.96
CA LYS A 22 -7.90 9.86 -4.27
C LYS A 22 -8.58 10.45 -3.05
N ARG A 23 -8.43 9.80 -1.92
CA ARG A 23 -9.03 10.26 -0.69
C ARG A 23 -8.46 11.62 -0.28
N ASP A 24 -7.16 11.80 -0.50
CA ASP A 24 -6.47 13.04 -0.17
C ASP A 24 -6.60 14.07 -1.28
N GLU A 25 -7.29 13.71 -2.38
CA GLU A 25 -7.45 14.59 -3.53
C GLU A 25 -6.11 15.01 -4.09
N ARG A 26 -5.20 14.05 -4.20
CA ARG A 26 -3.88 14.30 -4.77
C ARG A 26 -3.73 13.54 -6.07
N SER A 27 -2.96 14.13 -6.99
CA SER A 27 -2.77 13.53 -8.29
C SER A 27 -1.53 12.64 -8.34
N VAL A 28 -1.47 11.82 -9.38
CA VAL A 28 -0.27 11.03 -9.65
C VAL A 28 0.92 11.95 -9.87
N SER A 29 0.70 13.08 -10.52
CA SER A 29 1.78 14.05 -10.75
C SER A 29 2.32 14.58 -9.43
N TRP A 30 1.43 14.80 -8.47
CA TRP A 30 1.87 15.25 -7.15
C TRP A 30 2.81 14.23 -6.53
N LEU A 31 2.41 12.95 -6.56
CA LEU A 31 3.24 11.92 -5.96
C LEU A 31 4.57 11.79 -6.69
N ALA A 32 4.55 11.90 -8.01
CA ALA A 32 5.77 11.82 -8.80
C ALA A 32 6.77 12.89 -8.41
N ARG A 33 6.29 14.06 -8.04
CA ARG A 33 7.17 15.12 -7.60
C ARG A 33 7.71 14.87 -6.20
N GLN A 34 6.92 14.23 -5.37
CA GLN A 34 7.34 13.97 -3.99
C GLN A 34 8.42 12.91 -3.90
N ILE A 35 8.36 11.91 -4.76
CA ILE A 35 9.34 10.83 -4.76
C ILE A 35 10.23 10.88 -5.99
N PRO A 36 10.68 12.05 -6.39
CA PRO A 36 11.32 12.41 -7.67
C PRO A 36 11.37 11.28 -8.68
N CYS A 37 10.32 11.15 -9.46
CA CYS A 37 10.30 10.17 -10.54
C CYS A 37 9.26 10.62 -11.55
N THR A 38 9.11 9.85 -12.62
CA THR A 38 8.14 10.20 -13.66
C THR A 38 6.76 9.70 -13.28
N ARG A 39 5.75 10.28 -13.92
CA ARG A 39 4.39 9.80 -13.72
C ARG A 39 4.25 8.35 -14.14
N ASN A 40 4.93 7.98 -15.24
CA ASN A 40 4.87 6.60 -15.69
C ASN A 40 5.37 5.65 -14.62
N HIS A 41 6.41 6.06 -13.92
CA HIS A 41 6.94 5.23 -12.84
C HIS A 41 5.93 5.09 -11.72
N VAL A 42 5.23 6.17 -11.39
CA VAL A 42 4.21 6.11 -10.36
C VAL A 42 3.09 5.16 -10.78
N TYR A 43 2.66 5.22 -12.05
CA TYR A 43 1.62 4.30 -12.50
C TYR A 43 2.08 2.86 -12.34
N LYS A 44 3.34 2.58 -12.59
CA LYS A 44 3.85 1.22 -12.39
C LYS A 44 3.78 0.83 -10.93
N ILE A 45 4.13 1.75 -10.04
CA ILE A 45 4.06 1.50 -8.61
C ILE A 45 2.63 1.16 -8.21
N LEU A 46 1.66 1.91 -8.72
CA LEU A 46 0.26 1.73 -8.33
C LEU A 46 -0.31 0.39 -8.80
N HIS A 47 0.34 -0.23 -9.79
CA HIS A 47 -0.10 -1.53 -10.27
C HIS A 47 0.58 -2.69 -9.56
N LYS A 48 1.53 -2.41 -8.70
CA LYS A 48 2.26 -3.47 -8.02
C LYS A 48 1.55 -3.94 -6.77
N PRO A 49 1.46 -5.23 -6.57
CA PRO A 49 0.84 -5.75 -5.34
C PRO A 49 1.72 -5.56 -4.13
N SER A 50 3.03 -5.39 -4.32
CA SER A 50 3.93 -5.16 -3.19
C SER A 50 5.07 -4.26 -3.64
N LEU A 51 5.69 -3.61 -2.68
CA LEU A 51 6.82 -2.72 -2.92
C LEU A 51 7.89 -3.05 -1.90
N ASP A 52 9.14 -2.68 -2.21
CA ASP A 52 10.16 -2.88 -1.21
C ASP A 52 9.91 -1.89 -0.06
N CYS A 53 10.46 -2.23 1.09
CA CYS A 53 10.18 -1.45 2.30
C CYS A 53 10.71 -0.02 2.21
N ALA A 54 11.85 0.17 1.56
CA ALA A 54 12.41 1.51 1.46
C ALA A 54 11.50 2.44 0.67
N LEU A 55 10.97 1.95 -0.44
CA LEU A 55 10.08 2.75 -1.26
C LEU A 55 8.77 3.00 -0.53
N LEU A 56 8.23 1.97 0.11
CA LEU A 56 6.99 2.12 0.83
C LEU A 56 7.15 3.09 1.99
N LEU A 57 8.29 3.06 2.65
CA LEU A 57 8.56 3.99 3.73
C LEU A 57 8.56 5.43 3.21
N ARG A 58 9.21 5.65 2.05
CA ARG A 58 9.25 6.99 1.48
C ARG A 58 7.85 7.48 1.13
N ILE A 59 7.07 6.62 0.49
CA ILE A 59 5.70 6.99 0.12
C ILE A 59 4.87 7.28 1.36
N SER A 60 5.02 6.46 2.40
CA SER A 60 4.29 6.68 3.63
C SER A 60 4.62 8.03 4.24
N LYS A 61 5.89 8.40 4.21
CA LYS A 61 6.31 9.67 4.77
C LYS A 61 5.76 10.86 3.98
N VAL A 62 5.86 10.81 2.65
CA VAL A 62 5.40 11.95 1.87
C VAL A 62 3.89 12.07 1.89
N MET A 63 3.17 10.98 2.02
CA MET A 63 1.72 11.02 2.09
C MET A 63 1.21 11.16 3.51
N GLN A 64 2.11 11.09 4.48
CA GLN A 64 1.75 11.18 5.90
C GLN A 64 0.68 10.16 6.25
N PHE A 65 0.86 8.96 5.76
CA PHE A 65 -0.06 7.86 5.98
C PHE A 65 0.74 6.58 6.15
N ASN A 66 0.47 5.84 7.20
CA ASN A 66 1.21 4.62 7.49
C ASN A 66 0.67 3.44 6.70
N PHE A 67 1.25 3.19 5.52
CA PHE A 67 0.82 2.05 4.71
C PHE A 67 1.25 0.71 5.30
N PHE A 68 2.21 0.73 6.22
CA PHE A 68 2.63 -0.51 6.88
C PHE A 68 1.55 -1.06 7.80
N GLN A 69 0.58 -0.23 8.17
CA GLN A 69 -0.47 -0.70 9.06
C GLN A 69 -1.26 -1.87 8.47
N TYR A 70 -1.36 -1.94 7.16
CA TYR A 70 -2.06 -3.06 6.54
C TYR A 70 -1.32 -4.36 6.81
N TYR A 71 0.00 -4.32 6.75
CA TYR A 71 0.80 -5.51 7.02
C TYR A 71 0.80 -5.83 8.50
N THR A 72 0.86 -4.81 9.33
CA THR A 72 0.82 -4.99 10.78
C THR A 72 -0.49 -5.66 11.19
N GLN A 73 -1.59 -5.22 10.61
CA GLN A 73 -2.88 -5.80 10.93
C GLN A 73 -2.94 -7.26 10.55
N MET A 74 -2.35 -7.62 9.41
CA MET A 74 -2.34 -9.01 9.00
C MET A 74 -1.51 -9.87 9.92
N VAL A 75 -0.37 -9.36 10.33
CA VAL A 75 0.49 -10.08 11.27
C VAL A 75 -0.21 -10.25 12.61
N SER A 76 -0.83 -9.19 13.10
CA SER A 76 -1.52 -9.22 14.37
C SER A 76 -2.65 -10.24 14.35
N LYS A 77 -3.36 -10.31 13.24
CA LYS A 77 -4.44 -11.24 13.11
C LYS A 77 -3.93 -12.68 13.21
N ASP A 78 -2.85 -12.97 12.49
CA ASP A 78 -2.28 -14.30 12.52
C ASP A 78 -1.73 -14.63 13.90
N LEU A 79 -1.06 -13.67 14.53
CA LEU A 79 -0.51 -13.89 15.85
C LEU A 79 -1.62 -14.09 16.87
N GLY A 80 -2.72 -13.37 16.69
CA GLY A 80 -3.84 -13.52 17.57
C GLY A 80 -4.41 -14.92 17.51
N LYS A 81 -4.47 -15.48 16.31
CA LYS A 81 -4.96 -16.82 16.17
C LYS A 81 -4.06 -17.81 16.87
N ARG A 82 -2.76 -17.62 16.72
CA ARG A 82 -1.83 -18.51 17.35
C ARG A 82 -1.86 -18.40 18.83
N VAL A 83 -1.96 -17.20 19.31
CA VAL A 83 -1.98 -16.97 20.73
C VAL A 83 -3.21 -17.60 21.34
N GLY A 84 -4.27 -17.66 20.59
CA GLY A 84 -5.49 -18.25 21.07
C GLY A 84 -5.36 -19.72 21.36
N GLU A 85 -4.33 -20.32 20.85
CA GLU A 85 -4.10 -21.71 21.17
C GLU A 85 -3.67 -21.86 22.59
#